data_639ee8a53bd2509a6965e08b44cce4d2
#
_entry.id   639ee8a53bd2509a6965e08b44cce4d2
#
_cell.length_a   1.000
_cell.length_b   1.000
_cell.length_c   1.000
_cell.angle_alpha   90.00
_cell.angle_beta   90.00
_cell.angle_gamma   90.00
#
_symmetry.space_group_name_H-M   'P 1'
#
loop_
_entity.id
_entity.type
_entity.pdbx_description
1 polymer ?
#
loop_
_entity_poly.entity_id
_entity_poly.type
_entity_poly.pdbx_seq_one_letter_code
_entity_poly.pdbx_strand_id
1 'polypeptide(L)'
;MGIHRVKLYLTLITALLITCIAASCTGRQDRGTVTDDKKIRVAVIDTGFSEKAIPSGNIAGGKNYVDGDMGTDDTYGHGTAVASIILGNAPNTELVALVSSVYEHGRLKQVDADTFAGIIIDAVDVYGCDVINVSSGFAVDTEALRQAVEYVEKKGVVIVAAVGNDYQDNPDAKYYPAAYESVIAVGSMNENKTSISDFSQR
;
A
#
# COMPACT_ATOMS: atom_id res chain seq x y z
N MET A 1 0.28 52.76 46.67
CA MET A 1 1.30 51.65 46.75
C MET A 1 0.84 50.40 45.98
N GLY A 2 0.05 50.56 44.91
CA GLY A 2 -0.53 49.42 44.18
C GLY A 2 -0.08 49.29 42.74
N ILE A 3 0.28 50.36 42.04
CA ILE A 3 0.45 50.34 40.60
C ILE A 3 1.85 49.82 40.17
N HIS A 4 2.89 50.03 40.99
CA HIS A 4 4.23 49.53 40.70
C HIS A 4 4.43 48.02 40.85
N ARG A 5 3.66 47.38 41.77
CA ARG A 5 3.70 45.92 41.98
C ARG A 5 3.03 45.16 40.83
N VAL A 6 1.90 45.69 40.31
CA VAL A 6 1.19 45.08 39.18
C VAL A 6 2.01 45.12 37.89
N LYS A 7 2.74 46.23 37.62
CA LYS A 7 3.61 46.34 36.45
C LYS A 7 4.81 45.38 36.53
N LEU A 8 5.35 45.12 37.73
CA LEU A 8 6.48 44.22 37.90
C LEU A 8 6.04 42.76 37.71
N TYR A 9 4.87 42.38 38.15
CA TYR A 9 4.33 41.01 37.89
C TYR A 9 3.98 40.80 36.44
N LEU A 10 3.47 41.82 35.73
CA LEU A 10 3.15 41.70 34.30
C LEU A 10 4.40 41.55 33.43
N THR A 11 5.50 42.26 33.77
CA THR A 11 6.78 42.13 33.08
C THR A 11 7.49 40.79 33.36
N LEU A 12 7.34 40.26 34.56
CA LEU A 12 7.87 38.93 34.89
C LEU A 12 7.10 37.80 34.19
N ILE A 13 5.79 37.91 34.07
CA ILE A 13 4.95 36.91 33.36
C ILE A 13 5.22 36.94 31.87
N THR A 14 5.39 38.13 31.25
CA THR A 14 5.74 38.24 29.82
C THR A 14 7.15 37.76 29.54
N ALA A 15 8.12 37.98 30.42
CA ALA A 15 9.48 37.44 30.28
C ALA A 15 9.50 35.90 30.42
N LEU A 16 8.70 35.35 31.33
CA LEU A 16 8.58 33.89 31.52
C LEU A 16 7.88 33.21 30.31
N LEU A 17 6.85 33.83 29.75
CA LEU A 17 6.17 33.35 28.54
C LEU A 17 7.07 33.40 27.30
N ILE A 18 7.90 34.43 27.13
CA ILE A 18 8.82 34.53 26.02
C ILE A 18 9.95 33.49 26.14
N THR A 19 10.43 33.18 27.34
CA THR A 19 11.44 32.12 27.54
C THR A 19 10.86 30.72 27.33
N CYS A 20 9.59 30.46 27.67
CA CYS A 20 8.95 29.19 27.36
C CYS A 20 8.71 29.00 25.87
N ILE A 21 8.37 30.06 25.11
CA ILE A 21 8.19 30.02 23.65
C ILE A 21 9.56 29.85 22.95
N ALA A 22 10.62 30.50 23.43
CA ALA A 22 11.96 30.32 22.88
C ALA A 22 12.55 28.91 23.17
N ALA A 23 12.24 28.30 24.35
CA ALA A 23 12.66 26.95 24.66
C ALA A 23 11.90 25.88 23.84
N SER A 24 10.66 26.17 23.42
CA SER A 24 9.89 25.28 22.55
C SER A 24 10.32 25.33 21.07
N CYS A 25 11.00 26.40 20.64
CA CYS A 25 11.48 26.55 19.25
C CYS A 25 12.93 26.08 19.04
N THR A 26 13.68 25.74 20.10
CA THR A 26 15.07 25.22 19.98
C THR A 26 15.16 23.71 20.09
N GLY A 27 14.02 23.02 20.27
CA GLY A 27 13.90 21.59 20.00
C GLY A 27 13.94 21.33 18.49
N ARG A 28 15.09 21.66 17.85
CA ARG A 28 15.48 21.00 16.61
C ARG A 28 15.61 19.54 17.00
N GLN A 29 14.50 18.78 16.87
CA GLN A 29 14.64 17.34 16.71
C GLN A 29 15.62 17.20 15.54
N ASP A 30 16.85 16.85 15.85
CA ASP A 30 17.69 16.12 14.93
C ASP A 30 16.80 14.93 14.53
N ARG A 31 16.11 15.07 13.40
CA ARG A 31 15.75 13.91 12.62
C ARG A 31 17.11 13.35 12.28
N GLY A 32 17.57 12.43 13.14
CA GLY A 32 18.67 11.57 12.80
C GLY A 32 18.41 11.21 11.35
N THR A 33 19.34 11.52 10.50
CA THR A 33 19.39 10.93 9.17
C THR A 33 19.41 9.44 9.45
N VAL A 34 18.24 8.82 9.42
CA VAL A 34 18.11 7.38 9.30
C VAL A 34 18.68 7.11 7.92
N THR A 35 20.00 6.95 7.87
CA THR A 35 20.68 6.29 6.76
C THR A 35 20.47 4.79 6.97
N ASP A 36 19.19 4.40 7.09
CA ASP A 36 18.83 3.03 6.84
C ASP A 36 18.68 2.95 5.33
N ASP A 37 19.71 2.44 4.65
CA ASP A 37 19.69 2.15 3.20
C ASP A 37 18.70 1.01 2.88
N LYS A 38 17.82 0.64 3.83
CA LYS A 38 16.76 -0.34 3.61
C LYS A 38 15.77 0.21 2.60
N LYS A 39 15.79 -0.36 1.41
CA LYS A 39 14.77 -0.07 0.39
C LYS A 39 13.41 -0.59 0.87
N ILE A 40 12.36 0.16 0.58
CA ILE A 40 10.98 -0.31 0.78
C ILE A 40 10.72 -1.45 -0.20
N ARG A 41 10.20 -2.56 0.31
CA ARG A 41 9.84 -3.72 -0.49
C ARG A 41 8.33 -3.82 -0.65
N VAL A 42 7.89 -3.87 -1.90
CA VAL A 42 6.48 -3.93 -2.27
C VAL A 42 6.16 -5.26 -2.95
N ALA A 43 5.25 -6.03 -2.37
CA ALA A 43 4.63 -7.15 -3.06
C ALA A 43 3.60 -6.62 -4.06
N VAL A 44 3.65 -7.09 -5.30
CA VAL A 44 2.60 -6.86 -6.30
C VAL A 44 1.94 -8.21 -6.56
N ILE A 45 0.73 -8.40 -6.03
CA ILE A 45 -0.07 -9.61 -6.21
C ILE A 45 -0.91 -9.41 -7.47
N ASP A 46 -0.46 -9.98 -8.60
CA ASP A 46 -0.99 -9.67 -9.93
C ASP A 46 -0.65 -10.77 -10.96
N THR A 47 -0.38 -10.40 -12.21
CA THR A 47 -0.04 -11.30 -13.34
C THR A 47 1.46 -11.54 -13.53
N GLY A 48 2.31 -10.93 -12.71
CA GLY A 48 3.76 -11.04 -12.81
C GLY A 48 4.43 -9.76 -13.32
N PHE A 49 5.72 -9.86 -13.69
CA PHE A 49 6.49 -8.76 -14.27
C PHE A 49 7.19 -9.19 -15.55
N SER A 50 7.18 -8.31 -16.55
CA SER A 50 8.05 -8.47 -17.71
C SER A 50 9.46 -7.97 -17.37
N GLU A 51 10.44 -8.86 -17.41
CA GLU A 51 11.86 -8.54 -17.19
C GLU A 51 12.40 -7.53 -18.21
N LYS A 52 11.72 -7.35 -19.34
CA LYS A 52 12.09 -6.34 -20.35
C LYS A 52 11.67 -4.93 -19.95
N ALA A 53 10.62 -4.80 -19.13
CA ALA A 53 10.04 -3.52 -18.72
C ALA A 53 10.48 -3.11 -17.32
N ILE A 54 10.64 -4.06 -16.40
CA ILE A 54 11.02 -3.79 -15.02
C ILE A 54 12.54 -4.03 -14.87
N PRO A 55 13.30 -3.00 -14.42
CA PRO A 55 14.75 -3.17 -14.23
C PRO A 55 15.05 -4.27 -13.20
N SER A 56 15.97 -5.16 -13.54
CA SER A 56 16.36 -6.29 -12.69
C SER A 56 16.83 -5.88 -11.29
N GLY A 57 17.44 -4.70 -11.15
CA GLY A 57 17.86 -4.14 -9.86
C GLY A 57 16.71 -3.71 -8.93
N ASN A 58 15.47 -3.70 -9.44
CA ASN A 58 14.27 -3.45 -8.66
C ASN A 58 13.47 -4.72 -8.37
N ILE A 59 13.85 -5.89 -8.91
CA ILE A 59 13.14 -7.15 -8.66
C ILE A 59 13.85 -7.90 -7.53
N ALA A 60 13.18 -8.06 -6.40
CA ALA A 60 13.70 -8.74 -5.22
C ALA A 60 13.30 -10.22 -5.13
N GLY A 61 12.49 -10.71 -6.09
CA GLY A 61 12.05 -12.10 -6.14
C GLY A 61 10.60 -12.22 -6.59
N GLY A 62 10.08 -13.43 -6.44
CA GLY A 62 8.68 -13.71 -6.78
C GLY A 62 8.36 -15.21 -6.82
N LYS A 63 7.08 -15.51 -6.99
CA LYS A 63 6.57 -16.87 -7.11
C LYS A 63 5.26 -16.87 -7.89
N ASN A 64 5.06 -17.90 -8.70
CA ASN A 64 3.79 -18.15 -9.35
C ASN A 64 2.97 -19.14 -8.51
N TYR A 65 1.77 -18.73 -8.09
CA TYR A 65 0.85 -19.54 -7.27
C TYR A 65 -0.26 -20.19 -8.08
N VAL A 66 -0.39 -19.80 -9.36
CA VAL A 66 -1.37 -20.41 -10.28
C VAL A 66 -0.81 -21.70 -10.87
N ASP A 67 0.50 -21.68 -11.21
CA ASP A 67 1.25 -22.80 -11.70
C ASP A 67 2.71 -22.67 -11.23
N GLY A 68 3.09 -23.50 -10.25
CA GLY A 68 4.40 -23.43 -9.60
C GLY A 68 5.58 -23.70 -10.52
N ASP A 69 5.36 -24.35 -11.66
CA ASP A 69 6.41 -24.65 -12.66
C ASP A 69 6.63 -23.47 -13.63
N MET A 70 5.69 -22.52 -13.70
CA MET A 70 5.83 -21.29 -14.48
C MET A 70 6.58 -20.23 -13.68
N GLY A 71 7.43 -19.46 -14.38
CA GLY A 71 8.08 -18.29 -13.80
C GLY A 71 7.11 -17.14 -13.51
N THR A 72 7.67 -15.99 -13.14
CA THR A 72 6.92 -14.78 -12.81
C THR A 72 6.81 -13.80 -13.99
N ASP A 73 7.14 -14.24 -15.23
CA ASP A 73 7.04 -13.40 -16.41
C ASP A 73 5.57 -13.09 -16.74
N ASP A 74 5.31 -11.83 -17.03
CA ASP A 74 3.95 -11.31 -17.27
C ASP A 74 3.62 -11.37 -18.76
N THR A 75 2.81 -12.35 -19.14
CA THR A 75 2.32 -12.51 -20.51
C THR A 75 1.06 -11.69 -20.82
N TYR A 76 0.40 -11.15 -19.79
CA TYR A 76 -0.82 -10.33 -19.92
C TYR A 76 -0.52 -8.83 -19.93
N GLY A 77 0.47 -8.39 -19.16
CA GLY A 77 0.92 -7.00 -19.10
C GLY A 77 0.35 -6.17 -17.96
N HIS A 78 -0.64 -6.67 -17.19
CA HIS A 78 -1.29 -5.89 -16.13
C HIS A 78 -0.36 -5.68 -14.94
N GLY A 79 0.24 -6.72 -14.39
CA GLY A 79 1.18 -6.60 -13.27
C GLY A 79 2.41 -5.78 -13.62
N THR A 80 2.88 -5.88 -14.87
CA THR A 80 3.96 -5.02 -15.41
C THR A 80 3.58 -3.55 -15.41
N ALA A 81 2.35 -3.22 -15.82
CA ALA A 81 1.86 -1.84 -15.80
C ALA A 81 1.77 -1.30 -14.36
N VAL A 82 1.24 -2.08 -13.43
CA VAL A 82 1.17 -1.73 -12.00
C VAL A 82 2.57 -1.49 -11.44
N ALA A 83 3.51 -2.42 -11.66
CA ALA A 83 4.90 -2.30 -11.23
C ALA A 83 5.59 -1.05 -11.80
N SER A 84 5.34 -0.72 -13.07
CA SER A 84 5.87 0.46 -13.74
C SER A 84 5.37 1.76 -13.11
N ILE A 85 4.10 1.81 -12.69
CA ILE A 85 3.52 2.97 -11.99
C ILE A 85 4.16 3.13 -10.60
N ILE A 86 4.36 2.03 -9.86
CA ILE A 86 5.03 2.07 -8.56
C ILE A 86 6.45 2.64 -8.72
N LEU A 87 7.25 2.11 -9.65
CA LEU A 87 8.60 2.57 -9.88
C LEU A 87 8.69 3.99 -10.44
N GLY A 88 7.70 4.40 -11.24
CA GLY A 88 7.60 5.79 -11.73
C GLY A 88 7.44 6.81 -10.60
N ASN A 89 6.82 6.44 -9.48
CA ASN A 89 6.63 7.28 -8.31
C ASN A 89 7.68 7.04 -7.21
N ALA A 90 8.21 5.83 -7.11
CA ALA A 90 9.17 5.41 -6.10
C ALA A 90 10.29 4.54 -6.71
N PRO A 91 11.26 5.14 -7.43
CA PRO A 91 12.24 4.41 -8.26
C PRO A 91 13.20 3.53 -7.45
N ASN A 92 13.37 3.81 -6.15
CA ASN A 92 14.25 3.03 -5.26
C ASN A 92 13.53 1.85 -4.57
N THR A 93 12.29 1.52 -4.97
CA THR A 93 11.53 0.42 -4.41
C THR A 93 12.04 -0.92 -4.93
N GLU A 94 12.08 -1.92 -4.06
CA GLU A 94 12.21 -3.33 -4.43
C GLU A 94 10.81 -3.94 -4.62
N LEU A 95 10.62 -4.65 -5.74
CA LEU A 95 9.35 -5.29 -6.09
C LEU A 95 9.45 -6.81 -5.98
N VAL A 96 8.39 -7.43 -5.47
CA VAL A 96 8.23 -8.88 -5.42
C VAL A 96 7.01 -9.26 -6.29
N ALA A 97 7.21 -10.10 -7.30
CA ALA A 97 6.16 -10.58 -8.18
C ALA A 97 5.44 -11.78 -7.58
N LEU A 98 4.26 -11.60 -7.01
CA LEU A 98 3.44 -12.70 -6.50
C LEU A 98 2.30 -12.97 -7.49
N VAL A 99 2.51 -13.95 -8.39
CA VAL A 99 1.57 -14.22 -9.47
C VAL A 99 0.36 -14.96 -8.92
N SER A 100 -0.78 -14.27 -8.88
CA SER A 100 -2.08 -14.80 -8.45
C SER A 100 -3.02 -15.08 -9.62
N SER A 101 -2.70 -14.56 -10.80
CA SER A 101 -3.48 -14.80 -12.01
C SER A 101 -2.60 -14.86 -13.25
N VAL A 102 -3.01 -15.68 -14.22
CA VAL A 102 -2.36 -15.83 -15.52
C VAL A 102 -3.40 -15.79 -16.64
N TYR A 103 -3.02 -15.31 -17.81
CA TYR A 103 -3.88 -15.28 -18.98
C TYR A 103 -3.50 -16.39 -19.95
N GLU A 104 -4.35 -17.41 -20.01
CA GLU A 104 -4.13 -18.59 -20.84
C GLU A 104 -5.35 -18.89 -21.73
N HIS A 105 -5.13 -19.23 -22.98
CA HIS A 105 -6.17 -19.61 -23.94
C HIS A 105 -7.34 -18.62 -24.01
N GLY A 106 -7.05 -17.31 -23.90
CA GLY A 106 -8.05 -16.25 -23.97
C GLY A 106 -8.88 -16.08 -22.69
N ARG A 107 -8.45 -16.64 -21.56
CA ARG A 107 -9.13 -16.56 -20.27
C ARG A 107 -8.15 -16.21 -19.16
N LEU A 108 -8.62 -15.42 -18.19
CA LEU A 108 -7.92 -15.20 -16.96
C LEU A 108 -8.18 -16.39 -16.02
N LYS A 109 -7.11 -17.05 -15.58
CA LYS A 109 -7.12 -18.06 -14.53
C LYS A 109 -6.56 -17.41 -13.28
N GLN A 110 -7.33 -17.37 -12.21
CA GLN A 110 -6.97 -16.78 -10.93
C GLN A 110 -7.01 -17.86 -9.83
N VAL A 111 -6.17 -17.73 -8.82
CA VAL A 111 -6.26 -18.54 -7.60
C VAL A 111 -7.56 -18.24 -6.85
N ASP A 112 -8.03 -19.16 -6.02
CA ASP A 112 -9.15 -18.92 -5.11
C ASP A 112 -8.78 -17.99 -3.94
N ALA A 113 -9.78 -17.52 -3.19
CA ALA A 113 -9.59 -16.57 -2.10
C ALA A 113 -8.74 -17.12 -0.94
N ASP A 114 -8.80 -18.41 -0.68
CA ASP A 114 -8.03 -19.04 0.40
C ASP A 114 -6.55 -19.19 0.03
N THR A 115 -6.27 -19.56 -1.22
CA THR A 115 -4.90 -19.52 -1.77
C THR A 115 -4.36 -18.08 -1.77
N PHE A 116 -5.19 -17.10 -2.14
CA PHE A 116 -4.81 -15.70 -2.13
C PHE A 116 -4.47 -15.19 -0.72
N ALA A 117 -5.19 -15.65 0.31
CA ALA A 117 -4.86 -15.38 1.71
C ALA A 117 -3.45 -15.88 2.06
N GLY A 118 -3.07 -17.07 1.58
CA GLY A 118 -1.70 -17.57 1.71
C GLY A 118 -0.64 -16.70 1.03
N ILE A 119 -0.95 -16.13 -0.14
CA ILE A 119 -0.05 -15.20 -0.85
C ILE A 119 0.18 -13.92 -0.03
N ILE A 120 -0.86 -13.37 0.60
CA ILE A 120 -0.76 -12.20 1.47
C ILE A 120 0.18 -12.49 2.65
N ILE A 121 0.09 -13.67 3.27
CA ILE A 121 0.99 -14.07 4.37
C ILE A 121 2.42 -14.27 3.85
N ASP A 122 2.62 -14.94 2.73
CA ASP A 122 3.93 -15.17 2.13
C ASP A 122 4.62 -13.84 1.77
N ALA A 123 3.89 -12.81 1.36
CA ALA A 123 4.44 -11.48 1.10
C ALA A 123 5.20 -10.93 2.31
N VAL A 124 4.75 -11.23 3.51
CA VAL A 124 5.37 -10.77 4.77
C VAL A 124 6.41 -11.76 5.26
N ASP A 125 6.04 -13.02 5.42
CA ASP A 125 6.86 -14.00 6.13
C ASP A 125 8.00 -14.56 5.28
N VAL A 126 7.79 -14.69 3.96
CA VAL A 126 8.79 -15.22 3.02
C VAL A 126 9.59 -14.10 2.37
N TYR A 127 8.91 -13.04 1.94
CA TYR A 127 9.53 -11.98 1.15
C TYR A 127 9.87 -10.72 1.93
N GLY A 128 9.38 -10.56 3.17
CA GLY A 128 9.67 -9.42 4.03
C GLY A 128 9.23 -8.09 3.43
N CYS A 129 8.06 -8.07 2.79
CA CYS A 129 7.50 -6.87 2.18
C CYS A 129 6.98 -5.90 3.25
N ASP A 130 7.16 -4.61 2.99
CA ASP A 130 6.66 -3.51 3.84
C ASP A 130 5.28 -3.04 3.38
N VAL A 131 4.94 -3.25 2.08
CA VAL A 131 3.68 -2.89 1.45
C VAL A 131 3.21 -4.01 0.53
N ILE A 132 1.90 -4.24 0.46
CA ILE A 132 1.27 -5.20 -0.45
C ILE A 132 0.29 -4.44 -1.36
N ASN A 133 0.51 -4.49 -2.67
CA ASN A 133 -0.41 -3.97 -3.67
C ASN A 133 -1.27 -5.09 -4.22
N VAL A 134 -2.59 -4.89 -4.21
CA VAL A 134 -3.61 -5.81 -4.73
C VAL A 134 -4.48 -5.08 -5.74
N SER A 135 -4.25 -5.32 -7.03
CA SER A 135 -5.05 -4.72 -8.11
C SER A 135 -6.14 -5.68 -8.63
N SER A 136 -6.59 -6.58 -7.78
CA SER A 136 -7.65 -7.56 -8.01
C SER A 136 -8.48 -7.73 -6.74
N GLY A 137 -9.50 -8.59 -6.77
CA GLY A 137 -10.30 -8.84 -5.58
C GLY A 137 -11.31 -9.98 -5.77
N PHE A 138 -11.98 -10.31 -4.67
CA PHE A 138 -13.01 -11.35 -4.59
C PHE A 138 -14.31 -10.74 -4.06
N ALA A 139 -15.43 -11.11 -4.66
CA ALA A 139 -16.76 -10.72 -4.18
C ALA A 139 -17.22 -11.48 -2.94
N VAL A 140 -16.36 -12.37 -2.40
CA VAL A 140 -16.65 -13.24 -1.26
C VAL A 140 -15.70 -12.89 -0.12
N ASP A 141 -16.26 -12.66 1.06
CA ASP A 141 -15.53 -12.51 2.32
C ASP A 141 -15.28 -13.92 2.91
N THR A 142 -14.02 -14.38 2.83
CA THR A 142 -13.64 -15.66 3.45
C THR A 142 -12.92 -15.41 4.77
N GLU A 143 -13.07 -16.38 5.69
CA GLU A 143 -12.39 -16.33 6.99
C GLU A 143 -10.87 -16.34 6.83
N ALA A 144 -10.34 -17.11 5.88
CA ALA A 144 -8.91 -17.18 5.60
C ALA A 144 -8.35 -15.82 5.13
N LEU A 145 -9.08 -15.12 4.23
CA LEU A 145 -8.66 -13.82 3.73
C LEU A 145 -8.69 -12.75 4.82
N ARG A 146 -9.73 -12.77 5.68
CA ARG A 146 -9.84 -11.87 6.83
C ARG A 146 -8.69 -12.07 7.80
N GLN A 147 -8.41 -13.31 8.19
CA GLN A 147 -7.31 -13.65 9.09
C GLN A 147 -5.94 -13.25 8.52
N ALA A 148 -5.72 -13.42 7.21
CA ALA A 148 -4.48 -13.00 6.56
C ALA A 148 -4.30 -11.48 6.62
N VAL A 149 -5.35 -10.71 6.37
CA VAL A 149 -5.31 -9.23 6.46
C VAL A 149 -5.04 -8.77 7.90
N GLU A 150 -5.74 -9.33 8.89
CA GLU A 150 -5.49 -9.03 10.31
C GLU A 150 -4.06 -9.39 10.75
N TYR A 151 -3.53 -10.51 10.24
CA TYR A 151 -2.16 -10.93 10.53
C TYR A 151 -1.14 -9.92 10.00
N VAL A 152 -1.30 -9.49 8.75
CA VAL A 152 -0.42 -8.53 8.08
C VAL A 152 -0.48 -7.17 8.76
N GLU A 153 -1.68 -6.70 9.15
CA GLU A 153 -1.86 -5.48 9.91
C GLU A 153 -1.09 -5.51 11.25
N LYS A 154 -1.20 -6.62 12.00
CA LYS A 154 -0.45 -6.81 13.27
C LYS A 154 1.08 -6.80 13.07
N LYS A 155 1.56 -7.11 11.88
CA LYS A 155 2.98 -7.01 11.49
C LYS A 155 3.39 -5.60 11.07
N GLY A 156 2.45 -4.66 10.99
CA GLY A 156 2.69 -3.28 10.57
C GLY A 156 2.90 -3.10 9.07
N VAL A 157 2.51 -4.10 8.27
CA VAL A 157 2.57 -4.05 6.80
C VAL A 157 1.27 -3.47 6.26
N VAL A 158 1.37 -2.59 5.26
CA VAL A 158 0.23 -1.90 4.66
C VAL A 158 -0.28 -2.64 3.44
N ILE A 159 -1.59 -2.89 3.38
CA ILE A 159 -2.25 -3.38 2.17
C ILE A 159 -2.96 -2.23 1.46
N VAL A 160 -2.72 -2.10 0.15
CA VAL A 160 -3.40 -1.16 -0.74
C VAL A 160 -4.13 -1.98 -1.79
N ALA A 161 -5.46 -1.82 -1.89
CA ALA A 161 -6.27 -2.65 -2.76
C ALA A 161 -7.31 -1.87 -3.57
N ALA A 162 -7.54 -2.29 -4.81
CA ALA A 162 -8.56 -1.71 -5.69
C ALA A 162 -9.97 -2.07 -5.20
N VAL A 163 -10.87 -1.07 -5.19
CA VAL A 163 -12.27 -1.26 -4.74
C VAL A 163 -13.14 -2.03 -5.72
N GLY A 164 -12.72 -2.18 -6.97
CA GLY A 164 -13.48 -2.82 -8.05
C GLY A 164 -14.05 -1.84 -9.07
N ASN A 165 -14.60 -2.38 -10.17
CA ASN A 165 -14.97 -1.61 -11.37
C ASN A 165 -16.42 -1.87 -11.85
N ASP A 166 -17.27 -2.47 -11.02
CA ASP A 166 -18.60 -2.92 -11.40
C ASP A 166 -19.74 -2.02 -10.89
N TYR A 167 -19.42 -0.79 -10.47
CA TYR A 167 -20.41 0.10 -9.83
C TYR A 167 -21.67 0.32 -10.68
N GLN A 168 -21.54 0.40 -12.01
CA GLN A 168 -22.68 0.60 -12.91
C GLN A 168 -23.65 -0.59 -12.91
N ASP A 169 -23.12 -1.82 -12.82
CA ASP A 169 -23.90 -3.05 -12.88
C ASP A 169 -24.29 -3.54 -11.49
N ASN A 170 -23.45 -3.29 -10.48
CA ASN A 170 -23.65 -3.73 -9.11
C ASN A 170 -23.09 -2.71 -8.08
N PRO A 171 -23.82 -1.62 -7.83
CA PRO A 171 -23.34 -0.52 -6.96
C PRO A 171 -23.09 -0.91 -5.51
N ASP A 172 -23.73 -1.98 -5.02
CA ASP A 172 -23.59 -2.47 -3.65
C ASP A 172 -22.52 -3.55 -3.50
N ALA A 173 -21.85 -3.95 -4.58
CA ALA A 173 -20.81 -4.97 -4.53
C ALA A 173 -19.62 -4.51 -3.68
N LYS A 174 -19.12 -5.42 -2.85
CA LYS A 174 -17.89 -5.26 -2.08
C LYS A 174 -16.85 -6.25 -2.58
N TYR A 175 -15.64 -5.75 -2.75
CA TYR A 175 -14.50 -6.56 -3.15
C TYR A 175 -13.46 -6.62 -2.03
N TYR A 176 -13.03 -7.82 -1.73
CA TYR A 176 -12.03 -8.10 -0.71
C TYR A 176 -10.67 -8.39 -1.37
N PRO A 177 -9.58 -7.87 -0.77
CA PRO A 177 -9.46 -7.32 0.58
C PRO A 177 -9.82 -5.84 0.73
N ALA A 178 -10.13 -5.08 -0.33
CA ALA A 178 -10.37 -3.64 -0.24
C ALA A 178 -11.50 -3.24 0.75
N ALA A 179 -12.49 -4.12 0.95
CA ALA A 179 -13.62 -3.86 1.86
C ALA A 179 -13.29 -4.04 3.36
N TYR A 180 -12.08 -4.50 3.73
CA TYR A 180 -11.67 -4.56 5.13
C TYR A 180 -11.19 -3.20 5.62
N GLU A 181 -11.52 -2.87 6.88
CA GLU A 181 -11.27 -1.56 7.48
C GLU A 181 -9.78 -1.17 7.55
N SER A 182 -8.90 -2.14 7.76
CA SER A 182 -7.45 -1.93 7.83
C SER A 182 -6.75 -1.81 6.47
N VAL A 183 -7.48 -2.01 5.37
CA VAL A 183 -6.93 -1.94 4.01
C VAL A 183 -7.14 -0.54 3.42
N ILE A 184 -6.13 -0.01 2.76
CA ILE A 184 -6.27 1.23 1.98
C ILE A 184 -6.99 0.91 0.69
N ALA A 185 -8.29 1.21 0.66
CA ALA A 185 -9.15 1.01 -0.50
C ALA A 185 -8.95 2.14 -1.52
N VAL A 186 -8.67 1.79 -2.77
CA VAL A 186 -8.38 2.74 -3.83
C VAL A 186 -9.42 2.64 -4.94
N GLY A 187 -10.17 3.72 -5.14
CA GLY A 187 -11.10 3.91 -6.25
C GLY A 187 -10.46 4.68 -7.41
N SER A 188 -11.15 4.68 -8.55
CA SER A 188 -10.75 5.42 -9.73
C SER A 188 -11.42 6.80 -9.79
N MET A 189 -10.69 7.82 -10.23
CA MET A 189 -11.22 9.13 -10.57
C MET A 189 -11.30 9.32 -12.09
N ASN A 190 -12.22 10.16 -12.54
CA ASN A 190 -12.30 10.57 -13.94
C ASN A 190 -11.01 11.32 -14.38
N GLU A 191 -10.83 11.48 -15.68
CA GLU A 191 -9.64 12.14 -16.26
C GLU A 191 -9.37 13.53 -15.69
N ASN A 192 -10.42 14.30 -15.41
CA ASN A 192 -10.32 15.66 -14.86
C ASN A 192 -10.09 15.66 -13.33
N LYS A 193 -10.08 14.52 -12.67
CA LYS A 193 -9.92 14.36 -11.21
C LYS A 193 -10.94 15.16 -10.39
N THR A 194 -12.16 15.32 -10.92
CA THR A 194 -13.24 16.09 -10.31
C THR A 194 -14.32 15.21 -9.67
N SER A 195 -14.42 13.95 -10.10
CA SER A 195 -15.37 12.97 -9.56
C SER A 195 -14.81 11.56 -9.63
N ILE A 196 -15.42 10.65 -8.90
CA ILE A 196 -15.15 9.21 -9.00
C ILE A 196 -15.58 8.75 -10.40
N SER A 197 -14.80 7.86 -11.02
CA SER A 197 -15.15 7.24 -12.29
C SER A 197 -16.48 6.48 -12.19
N ASP A 198 -17.30 6.53 -13.24
CA ASP A 198 -18.64 5.95 -13.21
C ASP A 198 -18.65 4.44 -12.93
N PHE A 199 -17.60 3.74 -13.32
CA PHE A 199 -17.43 2.30 -13.09
C PHE A 199 -16.86 1.95 -11.72
N SER A 200 -16.19 2.88 -11.02
CA SER A 200 -15.47 2.58 -9.78
C SER A 200 -16.42 2.35 -8.60
N GLN A 201 -16.22 1.26 -7.86
CA GLN A 201 -16.86 1.06 -6.54
C GLN A 201 -16.49 2.20 -5.59
N ARG A 202 -17.33 2.36 -4.53
CA ARG A 202 -17.25 3.49 -3.59
C ARG A 202 -17.28 3.00 -2.16
#